data_a90e430218935d1e645747d914ac7ef6
#
_entry.id   a90e430218935d1e645747d914ac7ef6
#
_cell.length_a   1.000
_cell.length_b   1.000
_cell.length_c   1.000
_cell.angle_alpha   90.00
_cell.angle_beta   90.00
_cell.angle_gamma   90.00
#
_symmetry.space_group_name_H-M   'P 1'
#
loop_
_entity.id
_entity.type
_entity.pdbx_description
1 polymer ?
#
loop_
_entity_poly.entity_id
_entity_poly.type
_entity_poly.pdbx_seq_one_letter_code
_entity_poly.pdbx_strand_id
1 'polypeptide(L)'
;LFAENADIWCEKLDELQAYGEQLLSSLSCRRLVTFHDGFAYFAKAFDLEIAASMEIEAGSEPSARELEEIISLLQDQNIPAVFTEINGTADAAELVARETGCAVFSLDTAISSVNYLSAMTQNIDTIKEALG
;
A
#
# COMPACT_ATOMS: atom_id res chain seq x y z
N LEU A 1 -3.65 25.32 -24.60
CA LEU A 1 -2.56 24.38 -24.26
C LEU A 1 -2.69 23.82 -22.86
N PHE A 2 -2.77 24.66 -21.83
CA PHE A 2 -2.92 24.18 -20.47
C PHE A 2 -4.26 23.47 -20.23
N ALA A 3 -5.34 23.97 -20.79
CA ALA A 3 -6.66 23.37 -20.65
C ALA A 3 -6.71 21.97 -21.30
N GLU A 4 -6.14 21.81 -22.47
CA GLU A 4 -6.07 20.53 -23.17
C GLU A 4 -5.24 19.52 -22.41
N ASN A 5 -4.09 19.94 -21.86
CA ASN A 5 -3.23 19.07 -21.05
C ASN A 5 -3.90 18.67 -19.73
N ALA A 6 -4.64 19.60 -19.09
CA ALA A 6 -5.40 19.29 -17.89
C ALA A 6 -6.52 18.31 -18.16
N ASP A 7 -7.25 18.45 -19.28
CA ASP A 7 -8.31 17.53 -19.67
C ASP A 7 -7.78 16.12 -19.93
N ILE A 8 -6.67 16.00 -20.65
CA ILE A 8 -6.01 14.71 -20.90
C ILE A 8 -5.55 14.08 -19.59
N TRP A 9 -4.99 14.87 -18.68
CA TRP A 9 -4.56 14.39 -17.38
C TRP A 9 -5.74 13.90 -16.54
N CYS A 10 -6.85 14.65 -16.52
CA CYS A 10 -8.08 14.24 -15.83
C CYS A 10 -8.65 12.94 -16.40
N GLU A 11 -8.65 12.77 -17.72
CA GLU A 11 -9.09 11.53 -18.36
C GLU A 11 -8.23 10.35 -17.92
N LYS A 12 -6.92 10.53 -17.86
CA LYS A 12 -6.00 9.48 -17.41
C LYS A 12 -6.21 9.13 -15.93
N LEU A 13 -6.47 10.12 -15.10
CA LEU A 13 -6.77 9.89 -13.68
C LEU A 13 -8.11 9.16 -13.53
N ASP A 14 -9.13 9.52 -14.32
CA ASP A 14 -10.41 8.84 -14.31
C ASP A 14 -10.29 7.39 -14.77
N GLU A 15 -9.49 7.14 -15.81
CA GLU A 15 -9.19 5.78 -16.29
C GLU A 15 -8.47 4.96 -15.22
N LEU A 16 -7.51 5.57 -14.53
CA LEU A 16 -6.79 4.94 -13.41
C LEU A 16 -7.74 4.60 -12.28
N GLN A 17 -8.62 5.51 -11.92
CA GLN A 17 -9.63 5.30 -10.88
C GLN A 17 -10.55 4.14 -11.26
N ALA A 18 -11.08 4.13 -12.48
CA ALA A 18 -11.94 3.06 -12.96
C ALA A 18 -11.21 1.71 -12.98
N TYR A 19 -9.97 1.69 -13.43
CA TYR A 19 -9.13 0.49 -13.42
C TYR A 19 -8.96 -0.06 -12.02
N GLY A 20 -8.60 0.82 -11.06
CA GLY A 20 -8.43 0.41 -9.67
C GLY A 20 -9.73 -0.07 -9.03
N GLU A 21 -10.83 0.63 -9.23
CA GLU A 21 -12.13 0.22 -8.72
C GLU A 21 -12.55 -1.15 -9.25
N GLN A 22 -12.37 -1.40 -10.53
CA GLN A 22 -12.70 -2.68 -11.15
C GLN A 22 -11.84 -3.80 -10.61
N LEU A 23 -10.52 -3.58 -10.55
CA LEU A 23 -9.57 -4.61 -10.13
C LEU A 23 -9.68 -4.91 -8.64
N LEU A 24 -9.87 -3.88 -7.82
CA LEU A 24 -9.89 -4.00 -6.37
C LEU A 24 -11.29 -4.27 -5.79
N SER A 25 -12.33 -4.29 -6.62
CA SER A 25 -13.70 -4.59 -6.17
C SER A 25 -13.88 -6.04 -5.68
N SER A 26 -13.04 -6.95 -6.14
CA SER A 26 -13.11 -8.39 -5.84
C SER A 26 -12.07 -8.87 -4.83
N LEU A 27 -11.51 -7.96 -4.04
CA LEU A 27 -10.51 -8.33 -3.03
C LEU A 27 -11.12 -9.18 -1.92
N SER A 28 -10.41 -10.22 -1.51
CA SER A 28 -10.75 -11.04 -0.34
C SER A 28 -10.54 -10.28 0.96
N CYS A 29 -9.55 -9.41 1.00
CA CYS A 29 -9.20 -8.58 2.13
C CYS A 29 -9.08 -7.13 1.66
N ARG A 30 -9.72 -6.21 2.36
CA ARG A 30 -9.66 -4.77 2.04
C ARG A 30 -8.87 -3.98 3.09
N ARG A 31 -8.09 -4.66 3.90
CA ARG A 31 -7.28 -4.05 4.96
C ARG A 31 -5.81 -4.07 4.61
N LEU A 32 -5.16 -2.94 4.81
CA LEU A 32 -3.74 -2.76 4.56
C LEU A 32 -2.99 -2.57 5.88
N VAL A 33 -1.85 -3.22 5.98
CA VAL A 33 -0.84 -2.93 7.01
C VAL A 33 0.38 -2.39 6.29
N THR A 34 0.75 -1.14 6.56
CA THR A 34 1.84 -0.46 5.87
C THR A 34 2.94 -0.09 6.85
N PHE A 35 4.17 -0.08 6.37
CA PHE A 35 5.34 0.37 7.12
C PHE A 35 5.81 1.76 6.68
N HIS A 36 4.89 2.53 6.11
CA HIS A 36 5.10 3.92 5.76
C HIS A 36 3.76 4.65 5.74
N ASP A 37 3.72 5.86 6.28
CA ASP A 37 2.51 6.68 6.31
C ASP A 37 2.45 7.55 5.05
N GLY A 38 1.80 7.07 4.02
CA GLY A 38 1.69 7.80 2.76
C GLY A 38 0.60 7.24 1.86
N PHE A 39 -0.14 6.24 2.32
CA PHE A 39 -1.12 5.55 1.50
C PHE A 39 -2.58 5.80 1.90
N ALA A 40 -2.83 6.74 2.83
CA ALA A 40 -4.18 7.02 3.32
C ALA A 40 -5.11 7.50 2.21
N TYR A 41 -4.64 8.39 1.34
CA TYR A 41 -5.45 8.89 0.22
C TYR A 41 -5.71 7.81 -0.82
N PHE A 42 -4.71 6.98 -1.09
CA PHE A 42 -4.87 5.84 -1.99
C PHE A 42 -5.92 4.86 -1.46
N ALA A 43 -5.84 4.52 -0.19
CA ALA A 43 -6.79 3.63 0.47
C ALA A 43 -8.21 4.19 0.40
N LYS A 44 -8.38 5.47 0.67
CA LYS A 44 -9.67 6.15 0.61
C LYS A 44 -10.23 6.16 -0.82
N ALA A 45 -9.39 6.38 -1.81
CA ALA A 45 -9.80 6.43 -3.22
C ALA A 45 -10.37 5.09 -3.70
N PHE A 46 -9.88 3.96 -3.16
CA PHE A 46 -10.28 2.63 -3.58
C PHE A 46 -11.05 1.85 -2.50
N ASP A 47 -11.58 2.55 -1.52
CA ASP A 47 -12.38 1.97 -0.43
C ASP A 47 -11.63 0.86 0.31
N LEU A 48 -10.37 1.13 0.61
CA LEU A 48 -9.52 0.26 1.42
C LEU A 48 -9.36 0.85 2.82
N GLU A 49 -9.12 0.02 3.81
CA GLU A 49 -8.89 0.43 5.20
C GLU A 49 -7.41 0.26 5.54
N ILE A 50 -6.79 1.29 6.10
CA ILE A 50 -5.46 1.18 6.70
C ILE A 50 -5.65 0.63 8.12
N ALA A 51 -5.45 -0.66 8.30
CA ALA A 51 -5.61 -1.31 9.60
C ALA A 51 -4.50 -0.91 10.57
N ALA A 52 -3.29 -0.75 10.07
CA ALA A 52 -2.15 -0.23 10.83
C ALA A 52 -1.14 0.42 9.89
N SER A 53 -0.53 1.50 10.36
CA SER A 53 0.56 2.16 9.65
C SER A 53 1.67 2.41 10.65
N MET A 54 2.86 1.88 10.36
CA MET A 54 4.04 2.08 11.18
C MET A 54 5.06 2.87 10.40
N GLU A 55 5.32 4.10 10.82
CA GLU A 55 6.39 4.90 10.24
C GLU A 55 7.66 4.69 11.04
N ILE A 56 8.67 4.16 10.39
CA ILE A 56 9.98 3.93 11.00
C ILE A 56 10.93 4.99 10.46
N GLU A 57 11.42 5.84 11.33
CA GLU A 57 12.43 6.83 10.96
C GLU A 57 13.72 6.12 10.53
N ALA A 58 14.42 6.73 9.58
CA ALA A 58 15.69 6.19 9.10
C ALA A 58 16.67 5.98 10.25
N GLY A 59 17.16 4.76 10.39
CA GLY A 59 18.07 4.39 11.46
C GLY A 59 17.42 4.00 12.79
N SER A 60 16.09 4.03 12.86
CA SER A 60 15.33 3.55 14.01
C SER A 60 14.80 2.15 13.78
N GLU A 61 14.67 1.38 14.85
CA GLU A 61 14.00 0.09 14.82
C GLU A 61 12.67 0.19 15.58
N PRO A 62 11.62 -0.50 15.12
CA PRO A 62 10.38 -0.54 15.89
C PRO A 62 10.59 -1.26 17.22
N SER A 63 9.85 -0.85 18.23
CA SER A 63 9.89 -1.52 19.53
C SER A 63 9.29 -2.92 19.45
N ALA A 64 9.69 -3.81 20.35
CA ALA A 64 9.11 -5.15 20.43
C ALA A 64 7.59 -5.10 20.63
N ARG A 65 7.09 -4.13 21.37
CA ARG A 65 5.67 -3.93 21.61
C ARG A 65 4.91 -3.57 20.32
N GLU A 66 5.45 -2.65 19.52
CA GLU A 66 4.87 -2.26 18.25
C GLU A 66 4.81 -3.45 17.27
N LEU A 67 5.86 -4.25 17.23
CA LEU A 67 5.89 -5.47 16.41
C LEU A 67 4.87 -6.49 16.88
N GLU A 68 4.75 -6.71 18.18
CA GLU A 68 3.74 -7.62 18.75
C GLU A 68 2.31 -7.18 18.42
N GLU A 69 2.02 -5.89 18.50
CA GLU A 69 0.71 -5.34 18.18
C GLU A 69 0.36 -5.59 16.70
N ILE A 70 1.30 -5.40 15.78
CA ILE A 70 1.10 -5.67 14.36
C ILE A 70 0.93 -7.16 14.08
N ILE A 71 1.75 -8.00 14.68
CA ILE A 71 1.65 -9.45 14.56
C ILE A 71 0.27 -9.95 15.00
N SER A 72 -0.18 -9.48 16.16
CA SER A 72 -1.51 -9.83 16.69
C SER A 72 -2.62 -9.36 15.75
N LEU A 73 -2.52 -8.15 15.22
CA LEU A 73 -3.49 -7.60 14.28
C LEU A 73 -3.59 -8.46 13.01
N LEU A 74 -2.46 -8.83 12.44
CA LEU A 74 -2.40 -9.64 11.23
C LEU A 74 -3.05 -11.02 11.44
N GLN A 75 -2.77 -11.63 12.58
CA GLN A 75 -3.33 -12.94 12.93
C GLN A 75 -4.81 -12.87 13.23
N ASP A 76 -5.24 -11.89 14.04
CA ASP A 76 -6.65 -11.76 14.45
C ASP A 76 -7.56 -11.42 13.27
N GLN A 77 -7.09 -10.63 12.32
CA GLN A 77 -7.87 -10.19 11.16
C GLN A 77 -7.59 -10.98 9.90
N ASN A 78 -6.71 -11.98 9.94
CA ASN A 78 -6.32 -12.81 8.80
C ASN A 78 -5.87 -11.98 7.60
N ILE A 79 -5.03 -10.98 7.83
CA ILE A 79 -4.48 -10.13 6.78
C ILE A 79 -3.31 -10.88 6.12
N PRO A 80 -3.36 -11.15 4.81
CA PRO A 80 -2.40 -12.04 4.16
C PRO A 80 -1.07 -11.40 3.79
N ALA A 81 -0.98 -10.06 3.82
CA ALA A 81 0.21 -9.35 3.35
C ALA A 81 0.42 -8.04 4.08
N VAL A 82 1.68 -7.61 4.13
CA VAL A 82 2.09 -6.29 4.61
C VAL A 82 2.80 -5.54 3.48
N PHE A 83 2.80 -4.22 3.56
CA PHE A 83 3.33 -3.37 2.49
C PHE A 83 4.40 -2.44 3.04
N THR A 84 5.50 -2.34 2.30
CA THR A 84 6.58 -1.39 2.56
C THR A 84 6.60 -0.32 1.48
N GLU A 85 7.33 0.75 1.72
CA GLU A 85 7.60 1.76 0.70
C GLU A 85 8.81 1.30 -0.12
N ILE A 86 8.75 1.48 -1.46
CA ILE A 86 9.71 0.92 -2.41
C ILE A 86 11.16 1.40 -2.14
N ASN A 87 11.32 2.63 -1.65
CA ASN A 87 12.62 3.21 -1.31
C ASN A 87 12.93 3.12 0.19
N GLY A 88 12.06 2.47 0.96
CA GLY A 88 12.23 2.28 2.40
C GLY A 88 12.96 1.00 2.76
N THR A 89 13.15 0.77 4.07
CA THR A 89 13.70 -0.49 4.56
C THR A 89 12.57 -1.51 4.76
N ALA A 90 12.87 -2.77 4.45
CA ALA A 90 11.91 -3.87 4.60
C ALA A 90 12.15 -4.72 5.84
N ASP A 91 13.14 -4.38 6.65
CA ASP A 91 13.61 -5.24 7.76
C ASP A 91 12.49 -5.58 8.75
N ALA A 92 11.73 -4.59 9.18
CA ALA A 92 10.62 -4.80 10.11
C ALA A 92 9.49 -5.62 9.48
N ALA A 93 9.16 -5.34 8.22
CA ALA A 93 8.14 -6.07 7.49
C ALA A 93 8.53 -7.54 7.30
N GLU A 94 9.79 -7.79 6.99
CA GLU A 94 10.32 -9.17 6.86
C GLU A 94 10.26 -9.93 8.17
N LEU A 95 10.58 -9.26 9.27
CA LEU A 95 10.47 -9.86 10.60
C LEU A 95 9.02 -10.25 10.92
N VAL A 96 8.09 -9.34 10.70
CA VAL A 96 6.66 -9.59 10.89
C VAL A 96 6.18 -10.72 10.00
N ALA A 97 6.60 -10.75 8.73
CA ALA A 97 6.25 -11.80 7.79
C ALA A 97 6.75 -13.16 8.24
N ARG A 98 7.96 -13.22 8.77
CA ARG A 98 8.54 -14.45 9.30
C ARG A 98 7.74 -15.01 10.47
N GLU A 99 7.25 -14.13 11.36
CA GLU A 99 6.48 -14.52 12.54
C GLU A 99 5.02 -14.89 12.22
N THR A 100 4.44 -14.29 11.17
CA THR A 100 3.03 -14.47 10.84
C THR A 100 2.79 -15.37 9.62
N GLY A 101 3.81 -15.56 8.77
CA GLY A 101 3.67 -16.24 7.50
C GLY A 101 3.03 -15.41 6.40
N CYS A 102 2.78 -14.11 6.62
CA CYS A 102 2.24 -13.24 5.59
C CYS A 102 3.31 -12.88 4.53
N ALA A 103 2.85 -12.38 3.38
CA ALA A 103 3.74 -11.94 2.32
C ALA A 103 4.14 -10.47 2.51
N VAL A 104 5.27 -10.07 1.95
CA VAL A 104 5.75 -8.68 1.95
C VAL A 104 5.73 -8.17 0.51
N PHE A 105 5.07 -7.04 0.30
CA PHE A 105 5.02 -6.35 -0.98
C PHE A 105 5.46 -4.90 -0.81
N SER A 106 5.95 -4.30 -1.88
CA SER A 106 6.37 -2.91 -1.88
C SER A 106 5.40 -2.05 -2.68
N LEU A 107 5.08 -0.88 -2.15
CA LEU A 107 4.27 0.13 -2.82
C LEU A 107 5.10 1.39 -3.05
N ASP A 108 4.78 2.12 -4.12
CA ASP A 108 5.44 3.37 -4.46
C ASP A 108 4.58 4.55 -4.02
N THR A 109 5.13 5.43 -3.20
CA THR A 109 4.45 6.66 -2.77
C THR A 109 4.35 7.70 -3.89
N ALA A 110 5.06 7.47 -5.00
CA ALA A 110 5.16 8.36 -6.15
C ALA A 110 5.81 9.71 -5.86
N ILE A 111 6.38 9.90 -4.69
CA ILE A 111 7.08 11.15 -4.34
C ILE A 111 8.29 11.36 -5.24
N SER A 112 9.02 10.30 -5.53
CA SER A 112 10.21 10.32 -6.38
C SER A 112 9.95 9.79 -7.79
N SER A 113 8.74 9.42 -8.10
CA SER A 113 8.39 8.82 -9.38
C SER A 113 8.27 9.89 -10.47
N VAL A 114 8.90 9.63 -11.59
CA VAL A 114 8.77 10.47 -12.77
C VAL A 114 7.41 10.27 -13.44
N ASN A 115 6.77 9.13 -13.22
CA ASN A 115 5.47 8.80 -13.80
C ASN A 115 4.49 8.32 -12.72
N TYR A 116 3.67 9.27 -12.24
CA TYR A 116 2.66 9.02 -11.22
C TYR A 116 1.67 7.92 -11.63
N LEU A 117 1.17 7.97 -12.88
CA LEU A 117 0.19 7.01 -13.37
C LEU A 117 0.73 5.60 -13.40
N SER A 118 1.97 5.43 -13.80
CA SER A 118 2.65 4.13 -13.82
C SER A 118 2.83 3.58 -12.40
N ALA A 119 3.26 4.43 -11.47
CA ALA A 119 3.45 4.05 -10.07
C ALA A 119 2.12 3.61 -9.44
N MET A 120 1.05 4.36 -9.65
CA MET A 120 -0.26 4.03 -9.10
C MET A 120 -0.85 2.76 -9.72
N THR A 121 -0.68 2.56 -11.03
CA THR A 121 -1.09 1.33 -11.70
C THR A 121 -0.38 0.12 -11.11
N GLN A 122 0.91 0.24 -10.89
CA GLN A 122 1.70 -0.82 -10.27
C GLN A 122 1.24 -1.10 -8.84
N ASN A 123 0.91 -0.08 -8.07
CA ASN A 123 0.37 -0.24 -6.72
C ASN A 123 -0.96 -1.00 -6.73
N ILE A 124 -1.85 -0.68 -7.65
CA ILE A 124 -3.13 -1.37 -7.82
C ILE A 124 -2.90 -2.85 -8.12
N ASP A 125 -2.02 -3.15 -9.06
CA ASP A 125 -1.69 -4.52 -9.44
C ASP A 125 -1.07 -5.28 -8.26
N THR A 126 -0.18 -4.64 -7.52
CA THR A 126 0.47 -5.22 -6.34
C THR A 126 -0.55 -5.57 -5.25
N ILE A 127 -1.48 -4.67 -4.97
CA ILE A 127 -2.53 -4.91 -3.98
C ILE A 127 -3.46 -6.03 -4.43
N LYS A 128 -3.81 -6.08 -5.71
CA LYS A 128 -4.61 -7.17 -6.26
C LYS A 128 -3.92 -8.52 -6.09
N GLU A 129 -2.64 -8.58 -6.35
CA GLU A 129 -1.85 -9.79 -6.15
C GLU A 129 -1.79 -10.21 -4.68
N ALA A 130 -1.62 -9.23 -3.80
CA ALA A 130 -1.44 -9.46 -2.36
C ALA A 130 -2.74 -9.85 -1.65
N LEU A 131 -3.83 -9.21 -1.97
CA LEU A 131 -5.09 -9.30 -1.22
C LEU A 131 -6.24 -9.96 -2.01
N GLY A 132 -6.03 -10.15 -3.28
CA GLY A 132 -7.01 -10.85 -4.14
C GLY A 132 -6.92 -12.34 -4.00
#